data_2d791c9c3a859fd3d0ac278a296ca06d
#
_entry.id   2d791c9c3a859fd3d0ac278a296ca06d
#
_cell.length_a   1.000
_cell.length_b   1.000
_cell.length_c   1.000
_cell.angle_alpha   90.00
_cell.angle_beta   90.00
_cell.angle_gamma   90.00
#
_symmetry.space_group_name_H-M   'P 1'
#
loop_
_entity.id
_entity.type
_entity.pdbx_description
1 polymer ?
#
loop_
_entity_poly.entity_id
_entity_poly.type
_entity_poly.pdbx_seq_one_letter_code
_entity_poly.pdbx_strand_id
1 'polypeptide(L)'
;MGNILGLKRYGQTSSTGYDVIDDLSLSYAGNRLKKVADRSGTSAFNNGFEFKDGIDLSTEYEYDENGNLTKDLNKKKTAIQYNCLNLPSRVMFANGNSISYLYDAAGRKLRTVHILEGDSVTTDYCGNVVYENGVPQILLTEVGYVSLTDGQYHYYLKDHQGNNRVVVDEEGAVEEVNHYYPFGGMFSSGGDAQPYKYNGKELDRKGGLDWYDYGARMYDPVLGRWYAVDDLSEHYYYLSPYNYCMDNPANWVGPNGREPEITVDLPEVTIIGQKVMEPISGFWNAFGYYLFGRTITLLMYGINNNSMSANPIGYLTYNVNKEGVVMGVAPIGGIAPTPSFTGLKMRQILQLLKAGRTMTKGGLTAVGRALKKHSDRSGSAFPKAVGNPTAIN
;
A
#
# COMPACT_ATOMS: atom_id res chain seq x y z
N MET A 1 1.93 -26.04 -7.90
CA MET A 1 2.43 -24.86 -8.62
C MET A 1 2.24 -23.63 -7.74
N GLY A 2 2.83 -22.47 -8.06
CA GLY A 2 2.69 -21.26 -7.24
C GLY A 2 3.63 -21.17 -6.03
N ASN A 3 4.70 -21.94 -6.00
CA ASN A 3 5.81 -21.71 -5.10
C ASN A 3 6.90 -20.92 -5.82
N ILE A 4 7.32 -19.80 -5.26
CA ILE A 4 8.43 -19.00 -5.77
C ILE A 4 9.73 -19.78 -5.54
N LEU A 5 10.42 -20.18 -6.61
CA LEU A 5 11.68 -20.95 -6.52
C LEU A 5 12.91 -20.06 -6.48
N GLY A 6 12.82 -18.87 -7.01
CA GLY A 6 13.88 -17.87 -7.02
C GLY A 6 13.31 -16.47 -7.04
N LEU A 7 14.00 -15.53 -6.40
CA LEU A 7 13.61 -14.13 -6.35
C LEU A 7 14.86 -13.29 -6.37
N LYS A 8 14.92 -12.35 -7.32
CA LYS A 8 16.04 -11.42 -7.43
C LYS A 8 15.53 -9.99 -7.24
N ARG A 9 16.19 -9.24 -6.35
CA ARG A 9 15.91 -7.83 -6.11
C ARG A 9 17.14 -6.99 -6.32
N TYR A 10 16.92 -5.83 -6.94
CA TYR A 10 17.90 -4.76 -7.05
C TYR A 10 17.51 -3.67 -6.07
N GLY A 11 18.46 -3.18 -5.32
CA GLY A 11 18.25 -2.13 -4.33
C GLY A 11 19.44 -1.20 -4.23
N GLN A 12 19.28 -0.16 -3.43
CA GLN A 12 20.35 0.78 -3.14
C GLN A 12 21.39 0.08 -2.26
N THR A 13 22.67 0.10 -2.67
CA THR A 13 23.81 -0.51 -1.96
C THR A 13 24.80 0.52 -1.43
N SER A 14 24.64 1.78 -1.85
CA SER A 14 25.38 2.95 -1.35
C SER A 14 24.56 4.22 -1.53
N SER A 15 25.07 5.38 -1.15
CA SER A 15 24.38 6.66 -1.36
C SER A 15 24.02 6.96 -2.82
N THR A 16 24.74 6.37 -3.78
CA THR A 16 24.56 6.58 -5.23
C THR A 16 24.53 5.29 -6.05
N GLY A 17 24.81 4.13 -5.42
CA GLY A 17 24.92 2.84 -6.10
C GLY A 17 23.69 1.98 -5.93
N TYR A 18 23.35 1.23 -6.98
CA TYR A 18 22.31 0.21 -7.00
C TYR A 18 22.88 -1.07 -7.55
N ASP A 19 22.59 -2.20 -6.90
CA ASP A 19 23.00 -3.53 -7.32
C ASP A 19 22.02 -4.58 -6.81
N VAL A 20 22.31 -5.85 -7.08
CA VAL A 20 21.55 -7.00 -6.57
C VAL A 20 21.74 -7.06 -5.04
N ILE A 21 20.64 -6.90 -4.31
CA ILE A 21 20.61 -7.04 -2.84
C ILE A 21 20.11 -8.41 -2.40
N ASP A 22 19.34 -9.10 -3.25
CA ASP A 22 18.88 -10.49 -3.05
C ASP A 22 19.00 -11.27 -4.36
N ASP A 23 19.53 -12.47 -4.30
CA ASP A 23 19.49 -13.51 -5.34
C ASP A 23 19.10 -14.84 -4.70
N LEU A 24 17.82 -14.92 -4.30
CA LEU A 24 17.29 -15.97 -3.47
C LEU A 24 17.02 -17.26 -4.26
N SER A 25 17.37 -18.38 -3.65
CA SER A 25 16.97 -19.72 -4.08
C SER A 25 16.17 -20.37 -2.95
N LEU A 26 14.89 -20.70 -3.21
CA LEU A 26 13.96 -21.22 -2.23
C LEU A 26 13.74 -22.73 -2.46
N SER A 27 13.86 -23.53 -1.42
CA SER A 27 13.61 -24.97 -1.45
C SER A 27 12.44 -25.35 -0.53
N TYR A 28 11.69 -26.37 -0.92
CA TYR A 28 10.42 -26.73 -0.31
C TYR A 28 10.33 -28.22 0.02
N ALA A 29 9.49 -28.54 1.02
CA ALA A 29 8.94 -29.87 1.24
C ALA A 29 7.42 -29.79 0.96
N GLY A 30 7.00 -30.22 -0.24
CA GLY A 30 5.66 -29.93 -0.76
C GLY A 30 5.50 -28.41 -0.98
N ASN A 31 4.55 -27.78 -0.28
CA ASN A 31 4.35 -26.33 -0.30
C ASN A 31 4.98 -25.60 0.89
N ARG A 32 5.52 -26.34 1.86
CA ARG A 32 6.20 -25.77 3.04
C ARG A 32 7.62 -25.35 2.68
N LEU A 33 7.96 -24.08 2.89
CA LEU A 33 9.31 -23.56 2.69
C LEU A 33 10.25 -24.27 3.67
N LYS A 34 11.37 -24.75 3.19
CA LYS A 34 12.35 -25.49 3.98
C LYS A 34 13.62 -24.69 4.21
N LYS A 35 14.10 -24.03 3.16
CA LYS A 35 15.35 -23.28 3.18
C LYS A 35 15.32 -22.17 2.15
N VAL A 36 15.97 -21.07 2.46
CA VAL A 36 16.29 -19.98 1.53
C VAL A 36 17.79 -19.76 1.55
N ALA A 37 18.40 -19.69 0.38
CA ALA A 37 19.80 -19.31 0.25
C ALA A 37 19.88 -18.03 -0.58
N ASP A 38 20.61 -17.05 -0.08
CA ASP A 38 20.92 -15.83 -0.82
C ASP A 38 22.33 -15.92 -1.41
N ARG A 39 22.44 -15.69 -2.70
CA ARG A 39 23.72 -15.65 -3.43
C ARG A 39 24.21 -14.23 -3.68
N SER A 40 23.44 -13.20 -3.25
CA SER A 40 23.92 -11.83 -3.33
C SER A 40 25.08 -11.65 -2.36
N GLY A 41 26.14 -10.99 -2.78
CA GLY A 41 27.25 -10.60 -1.91
C GLY A 41 27.10 -9.21 -1.32
N THR A 42 25.96 -8.54 -1.56
CA THR A 42 25.72 -7.15 -1.22
C THR A 42 24.49 -7.00 -0.35
N SER A 43 24.56 -6.07 0.59
CA SER A 43 23.43 -5.72 1.46
C SER A 43 22.81 -4.39 1.07
N ALA A 44 21.53 -4.22 1.38
CA ALA A 44 20.82 -2.98 1.19
C ALA A 44 21.41 -1.85 2.04
N PHE A 45 21.54 -0.67 1.42
CA PHE A 45 22.06 0.54 2.06
C PHE A 45 21.11 1.00 3.18
N ASN A 46 21.68 1.50 4.29
CA ASN A 46 20.94 1.99 5.46
C ASN A 46 19.91 0.99 6.02
N ASN A 47 20.26 -0.29 6.06
CA ASN A 47 19.40 -1.36 6.56
C ASN A 47 18.04 -1.41 5.82
N GLY A 48 18.08 -1.19 4.50
CA GLY A 48 16.92 -1.32 3.62
C GLY A 48 16.31 -2.72 3.70
N PHE A 49 15.15 -2.87 3.11
CA PHE A 49 14.38 -4.11 3.15
C PHE A 49 15.00 -5.16 2.22
N GLU A 50 15.58 -6.20 2.81
CA GLU A 50 16.25 -7.30 2.12
C GLU A 50 16.02 -8.61 2.88
N PHE A 51 16.29 -9.75 2.25
CA PHE A 51 16.45 -11.01 2.95
C PHE A 51 17.80 -11.04 3.65
N LYS A 52 17.81 -11.45 4.93
CA LYS A 52 19.05 -11.63 5.69
C LYS A 52 19.30 -13.11 5.88
N ASP A 53 20.19 -13.66 5.07
CA ASP A 53 20.63 -15.07 5.16
C ASP A 53 21.58 -15.20 6.36
N GLY A 54 21.00 -15.47 7.52
CA GLY A 54 21.74 -15.59 8.78
C GLY A 54 22.07 -17.02 9.17
N ILE A 55 21.48 -18.03 8.51
CA ILE A 55 21.56 -19.44 8.90
C ILE A 55 21.62 -20.31 7.66
N ASP A 56 22.65 -21.16 7.55
CA ASP A 56 22.79 -22.16 6.50
C ASP A 56 22.53 -23.58 7.06
N LEU A 57 21.28 -23.92 7.27
CA LEU A 57 20.84 -25.23 7.70
C LEU A 57 20.05 -25.97 6.61
N SER A 58 19.94 -27.30 6.73
CA SER A 58 19.10 -28.10 5.83
C SER A 58 17.60 -27.80 6.02
N THR A 59 17.21 -27.28 7.18
CA THR A 59 15.85 -26.86 7.53
C THR A 59 15.93 -25.63 8.40
N GLU A 60 15.40 -24.52 7.88
CA GLU A 60 15.41 -23.19 8.50
C GLU A 60 14.01 -22.77 8.95
N TYR A 61 12.98 -23.42 8.38
CA TYR A 61 11.57 -23.15 8.62
C TYR A 61 10.88 -24.40 9.10
N GLU A 62 10.15 -24.31 10.21
CA GLU A 62 9.35 -25.41 10.74
C GLU A 62 7.87 -25.05 10.78
N TYR A 63 7.01 -26.06 10.70
CA TYR A 63 5.55 -25.89 10.63
C TYR A 63 4.86 -26.86 11.56
N ASP A 64 3.69 -26.45 12.08
CA ASP A 64 2.78 -27.34 12.81
C ASP A 64 2.01 -28.27 11.86
N GLU A 65 1.13 -29.09 12.43
CA GLU A 65 0.29 -30.03 11.68
C GLU A 65 -0.71 -29.30 10.77
N ASN A 66 -1.20 -28.11 11.18
CA ASN A 66 -2.10 -27.29 10.40
C ASN A 66 -1.37 -26.55 9.25
N GLY A 67 -0.04 -26.61 9.19
CA GLY A 67 0.76 -25.91 8.21
C GLY A 67 1.08 -24.46 8.58
N ASN A 68 0.89 -24.04 9.81
CA ASN A 68 1.32 -22.73 10.27
C ASN A 68 2.83 -22.74 10.53
N LEU A 69 3.52 -21.66 10.15
CA LEU A 69 4.95 -21.51 10.38
C LEU A 69 5.24 -21.37 11.88
N THR A 70 6.00 -22.30 12.46
CA THR A 70 6.33 -22.28 13.89
C THR A 70 7.74 -21.77 14.18
N LYS A 71 8.64 -21.80 13.20
CA LYS A 71 10.00 -21.24 13.29
C LYS A 71 10.43 -20.57 11.99
N ASP A 72 11.20 -19.51 12.13
CA ASP A 72 11.92 -18.83 11.05
C ASP A 72 13.29 -18.45 11.60
N LEU A 73 14.28 -19.28 11.34
CA LEU A 73 15.62 -19.10 11.91
C LEU A 73 16.36 -17.92 11.30
N ASN A 74 16.10 -17.56 10.04
CA ASN A 74 16.70 -16.40 9.39
C ASN A 74 16.26 -15.09 10.06
N LYS A 75 14.99 -14.99 10.45
CA LYS A 75 14.46 -13.87 11.24
C LYS A 75 14.61 -14.09 12.77
N LYS A 76 15.41 -15.09 13.19
CA LYS A 76 15.65 -15.43 14.61
C LYS A 76 14.38 -15.72 15.41
N LYS A 77 13.29 -16.12 14.75
CA LYS A 77 12.02 -16.51 15.40
C LYS A 77 12.16 -17.97 15.84
N THR A 78 12.31 -18.19 17.15
CA THR A 78 12.54 -19.51 17.73
C THR A 78 11.25 -20.28 17.96
N ALA A 79 10.14 -19.58 18.15
CA ALA A 79 8.82 -20.18 18.20
C ALA A 79 7.73 -19.19 17.82
N ILE A 80 6.74 -19.66 17.04
CA ILE A 80 5.48 -18.96 16.79
C ILE A 80 4.38 -19.91 17.24
N GLN A 81 3.55 -19.43 18.17
CA GLN A 81 2.39 -20.15 18.68
C GLN A 81 1.12 -19.59 18.04
N TYR A 82 0.15 -20.46 17.80
CA TYR A 82 -1.11 -20.10 17.15
C TYR A 82 -2.30 -20.41 18.06
N ASN A 83 -3.38 -19.69 17.88
CA ASN A 83 -4.67 -19.97 18.49
C ASN A 83 -5.50 -20.95 17.63
N CYS A 84 -6.73 -21.26 18.07
CA CYS A 84 -7.64 -22.16 17.34
C CYS A 84 -8.12 -21.62 15.98
N LEU A 85 -7.88 -20.34 15.68
CA LEU A 85 -8.18 -19.71 14.37
C LEU A 85 -6.95 -19.67 13.45
N ASN A 86 -5.88 -20.37 13.78
CA ASN A 86 -4.58 -20.31 13.09
C ASN A 86 -3.98 -18.90 13.02
N LEU A 87 -4.33 -18.01 13.95
CA LEU A 87 -3.72 -16.70 14.10
C LEU A 87 -2.58 -16.77 15.13
N PRO A 88 -1.43 -16.10 14.90
CA PRO A 88 -0.31 -16.12 15.84
C PRO A 88 -0.74 -15.51 17.17
N SER A 89 -0.59 -16.29 18.26
CA SER A 89 -0.85 -15.82 19.62
C SER A 89 0.40 -15.30 20.31
N ARG A 90 1.57 -15.86 19.94
CA ARG A 90 2.86 -15.42 20.48
C ARG A 90 4.00 -15.73 19.52
N VAL A 91 4.93 -14.77 19.40
CA VAL A 91 6.21 -14.93 18.70
C VAL A 91 7.34 -14.76 19.71
N MET A 92 8.31 -15.67 19.68
CA MET A 92 9.51 -15.62 20.52
C MET A 92 10.75 -15.53 19.65
N PHE A 93 11.68 -14.69 20.05
CA PHE A 93 12.94 -14.45 19.35
C PHE A 93 14.13 -15.01 20.14
N ALA A 94 15.22 -15.32 19.45
CA ALA A 94 16.43 -15.90 20.06
C ALA A 94 17.10 -15.00 21.10
N ASN A 95 16.89 -13.70 21.03
CA ASN A 95 17.40 -12.72 22.00
C ASN A 95 16.52 -12.52 23.24
N GLY A 96 15.46 -13.32 23.40
CA GLY A 96 14.53 -13.23 24.52
C GLY A 96 13.37 -12.25 24.32
N ASN A 97 13.37 -11.49 23.24
CA ASN A 97 12.23 -10.64 22.86
C ASN A 97 11.00 -11.51 22.56
N SER A 98 9.82 -10.96 22.77
CA SER A 98 8.58 -11.64 22.41
C SER A 98 7.48 -10.67 22.05
N ILE A 99 6.54 -11.13 21.22
CA ILE A 99 5.34 -10.40 20.84
C ILE A 99 4.15 -11.31 21.11
N SER A 100 3.14 -10.80 21.77
CA SER A 100 1.90 -11.54 22.08
C SER A 100 0.71 -10.81 21.48
N TYR A 101 -0.26 -11.58 20.99
CA TYR A 101 -1.46 -11.07 20.35
C TYR A 101 -2.71 -11.57 21.06
N LEU A 102 -3.72 -10.71 21.15
CA LEU A 102 -5.05 -11.04 21.60
C LEU A 102 -6.05 -10.74 20.49
N TYR A 103 -6.92 -11.72 20.23
CA TYR A 103 -7.98 -11.60 19.23
C TYR A 103 -9.34 -11.84 19.85
N ASP A 104 -10.39 -11.32 19.23
CA ASP A 104 -11.76 -11.73 19.53
C ASP A 104 -12.10 -13.06 18.83
N ALA A 105 -13.32 -13.55 19.07
CA ALA A 105 -13.80 -14.81 18.51
C ALA A 105 -13.96 -14.78 16.96
N ALA A 106 -14.01 -13.61 16.35
CA ALA A 106 -14.06 -13.41 14.91
C ALA A 106 -12.65 -13.25 14.29
N GLY A 107 -11.58 -13.34 15.08
CA GLY A 107 -10.20 -13.19 14.63
C GLY A 107 -9.74 -11.73 14.47
N ARG A 108 -10.51 -10.76 14.97
CA ARG A 108 -10.06 -9.36 14.95
C ARG A 108 -9.03 -9.15 16.06
N LYS A 109 -7.90 -8.56 15.72
CA LYS A 109 -6.83 -8.20 16.66
C LYS A 109 -7.34 -7.12 17.62
N LEU A 110 -7.25 -7.40 18.92
CA LEU A 110 -7.65 -6.49 20.00
C LEU A 110 -6.44 -5.87 20.69
N ARG A 111 -5.33 -6.63 20.81
CA ARG A 111 -4.13 -6.17 21.50
C ARG A 111 -2.89 -6.84 20.95
N THR A 112 -1.81 -6.06 20.91
CA THR A 112 -0.44 -6.57 20.71
C THR A 112 0.41 -6.09 21.89
N VAL A 113 1.23 -6.99 22.45
CA VAL A 113 2.21 -6.66 23.49
C VAL A 113 3.59 -7.03 22.98
N HIS A 114 4.44 -6.05 22.79
CA HIS A 114 5.84 -6.21 22.46
C HIS A 114 6.67 -6.17 23.73
N ILE A 115 7.51 -7.18 23.96
CA ILE A 115 8.53 -7.19 25.02
C ILE A 115 9.89 -7.18 24.31
N LEU A 116 10.57 -6.05 24.34
CA LEU A 116 11.83 -5.79 23.62
C LEU A 116 12.87 -5.32 24.63
N GLU A 117 13.96 -6.08 24.77
CA GLU A 117 15.07 -5.77 25.69
C GLU A 117 14.63 -5.54 27.15
N GLY A 118 13.48 -6.12 27.55
CA GLY A 118 12.89 -5.98 28.86
C GLY A 118 11.79 -4.93 28.97
N ASP A 119 11.70 -4.00 28.02
CA ASP A 119 10.65 -3.00 27.97
C ASP A 119 9.38 -3.56 27.30
N SER A 120 8.22 -3.14 27.80
CA SER A 120 6.92 -3.58 27.27
C SER A 120 6.18 -2.42 26.63
N VAL A 121 5.75 -2.61 25.39
CA VAL A 121 4.84 -1.70 24.67
C VAL A 121 3.56 -2.44 24.35
N THR A 122 2.43 -1.91 24.82
CA THR A 122 1.10 -2.46 24.57
C THR A 122 0.36 -1.59 23.56
N THR A 123 -0.14 -2.20 22.49
CA THR A 123 -1.00 -1.54 21.50
C THR A 123 -2.39 -2.16 21.58
N ASP A 124 -3.43 -1.35 21.82
CA ASP A 124 -4.83 -1.76 21.84
C ASP A 124 -5.56 -1.23 20.61
N TYR A 125 -6.41 -2.07 20.02
CA TYR A 125 -7.18 -1.78 18.81
C TYR A 125 -8.67 -1.73 19.16
N CYS A 126 -9.23 -0.53 19.24
CA CYS A 126 -10.64 -0.29 19.57
C CYS A 126 -11.39 0.25 18.37
N GLY A 127 -11.78 -0.65 17.46
CA GLY A 127 -12.35 -0.25 16.16
C GLY A 127 -11.31 0.46 15.30
N ASN A 128 -11.55 1.73 15.03
CA ASN A 128 -10.61 2.58 14.26
C ASN A 128 -9.69 3.45 15.15
N VAL A 129 -9.73 3.27 16.46
CA VAL A 129 -8.83 3.97 17.39
C VAL A 129 -7.75 3.01 17.87
N VAL A 130 -6.50 3.44 17.75
CA VAL A 130 -5.31 2.72 18.21
C VAL A 130 -4.75 3.43 19.43
N TYR A 131 -4.52 2.67 20.50
CA TYR A 131 -3.93 3.13 21.75
C TYR A 131 -2.52 2.54 21.88
N GLU A 132 -1.60 3.30 22.46
CA GLU A 132 -0.31 2.77 22.90
C GLU A 132 -0.17 3.03 24.40
N ASN A 133 0.12 1.97 25.15
CA ASN A 133 0.22 1.99 26.62
C ASN A 133 -0.99 2.67 27.33
N GLY A 134 -2.19 2.43 26.78
CA GLY A 134 -3.44 2.99 27.28
C GLY A 134 -3.71 4.44 26.87
N VAL A 135 -2.82 5.07 26.11
CA VAL A 135 -3.00 6.43 25.59
C VAL A 135 -3.47 6.36 24.14
N PRO A 136 -4.58 7.04 23.76
CA PRO A 136 -5.05 7.07 22.38
C PRO A 136 -4.03 7.80 21.49
N GLN A 137 -3.59 7.16 20.42
CA GLN A 137 -2.58 7.68 19.49
C GLN A 137 -3.18 8.09 18.18
N ILE A 138 -3.92 7.19 17.55
CA ILE A 138 -4.37 7.32 16.16
C ILE A 138 -5.86 7.02 16.06
N LEU A 139 -6.60 7.89 15.37
CA LEU A 139 -7.94 7.61 14.88
C LEU A 139 -7.85 7.40 13.36
N LEU A 140 -8.00 6.16 12.91
CA LEU A 140 -7.97 5.81 11.49
C LEU A 140 -9.21 6.31 10.77
N THR A 141 -9.03 6.83 9.55
CA THR A 141 -10.09 7.28 8.66
C THR A 141 -9.93 6.65 7.27
N GLU A 142 -10.90 6.78 6.39
CA GLU A 142 -10.81 6.27 5.01
C GLU A 142 -9.67 6.90 4.20
N VAL A 143 -9.33 8.16 4.52
CA VAL A 143 -8.38 8.97 3.75
C VAL A 143 -7.05 9.22 4.46
N GLY A 144 -6.88 8.68 5.68
CA GLY A 144 -5.68 8.92 6.48
C GLY A 144 -5.91 8.63 7.94
N TYR A 145 -5.40 9.46 8.82
CA TYR A 145 -5.63 9.36 10.26
C TYR A 145 -5.64 10.73 10.95
N VAL A 146 -6.15 10.76 12.17
CA VAL A 146 -6.01 11.89 13.09
C VAL A 146 -5.06 11.45 14.20
N SER A 147 -4.02 12.19 14.44
CA SER A 147 -3.18 12.05 15.61
C SER A 147 -3.99 12.54 16.82
N LEU A 148 -4.22 11.68 17.81
CA LEU A 148 -5.01 12.00 18.99
C LEU A 148 -4.18 12.67 20.08
N THR A 149 -2.87 12.76 19.92
CA THR A 149 -1.96 13.44 20.83
C THR A 149 -1.95 14.94 20.64
N ASP A 150 -2.13 15.42 19.42
CA ASP A 150 -2.10 16.85 19.06
C ASP A 150 -3.31 17.31 18.25
N GLY A 151 -4.19 16.37 17.84
CA GLY A 151 -5.40 16.64 17.09
C GLY A 151 -5.19 16.93 15.60
N GLN A 152 -3.97 16.68 15.06
CA GLN A 152 -3.64 16.96 13.68
C GLN A 152 -4.18 15.90 12.72
N TYR A 153 -4.57 16.34 11.52
CA TYR A 153 -5.04 15.47 10.45
C TYR A 153 -3.91 15.12 9.50
N HIS A 154 -3.80 13.83 9.16
CA HIS A 154 -2.83 13.29 8.23
C HIS A 154 -3.54 12.57 7.10
N TYR A 155 -3.09 12.74 5.87
CA TYR A 155 -3.74 12.21 4.69
C TYR A 155 -2.83 11.26 3.93
N TYR A 156 -3.40 10.16 3.44
CA TYR A 156 -2.72 9.18 2.61
C TYR A 156 -2.93 9.47 1.13
N LEU A 157 -1.84 9.59 0.39
CA LEU A 157 -1.85 9.50 -1.06
C LEU A 157 -1.53 8.07 -1.43
N LYS A 158 -2.55 7.36 -1.94
CA LYS A 158 -2.48 5.94 -2.26
C LYS A 158 -2.32 5.73 -3.76
N ASP A 159 -1.62 4.65 -4.14
CA ASP A 159 -1.63 4.18 -5.51
C ASP A 159 -2.86 3.30 -5.81
N HIS A 160 -2.92 2.72 -7.03
CA HIS A 160 -4.03 1.89 -7.49
C HIS A 160 -4.26 0.62 -6.66
N GLN A 161 -3.24 0.15 -5.92
CA GLN A 161 -3.32 -1.02 -5.04
C GLN A 161 -3.69 -0.66 -3.60
N GLY A 162 -3.89 0.62 -3.30
CA GLY A 162 -4.14 1.09 -1.94
C GLY A 162 -2.88 1.21 -1.08
N ASN A 163 -1.70 1.16 -1.69
CA ASN A 163 -0.44 1.37 -0.98
C ASN A 163 -0.33 2.83 -0.52
N ASN A 164 -0.02 3.06 0.74
CA ASN A 164 0.25 4.40 1.25
C ASN A 164 1.61 4.88 0.72
N ARG A 165 1.59 5.68 -0.36
CA ARG A 165 2.80 6.17 -1.03
C ARG A 165 3.36 7.43 -0.38
N VAL A 166 2.49 8.32 0.04
CA VAL A 166 2.87 9.57 0.71
C VAL A 166 1.91 9.83 1.86
N VAL A 167 2.44 10.30 2.97
CA VAL A 167 1.66 10.86 4.08
C VAL A 167 1.93 12.36 4.11
N VAL A 168 0.86 13.14 4.18
CA VAL A 168 0.94 14.60 4.30
C VAL A 168 0.13 15.07 5.51
N ASP A 169 0.58 16.12 6.15
CA ASP A 169 -0.17 16.80 7.21
C ASP A 169 -1.34 17.62 6.65
N GLU A 170 -2.07 18.28 7.51
CA GLU A 170 -3.21 19.12 7.12
C GLU A 170 -2.81 20.41 6.36
N GLU A 171 -1.56 20.81 6.44
CA GLU A 171 -1.00 21.94 5.70
C GLU A 171 -0.45 21.51 4.32
N GLY A 172 -0.38 20.18 4.06
CA GLY A 172 0.13 19.60 2.83
C GLY A 172 1.65 19.39 2.84
N ALA A 173 2.31 19.52 4.00
CA ALA A 173 3.72 19.15 4.11
C ALA A 173 3.86 17.63 4.08
N VAL A 174 4.91 17.17 3.38
CA VAL A 174 5.19 15.74 3.25
C VAL A 174 5.91 15.26 4.50
N GLU A 175 5.31 14.29 5.20
CA GLU A 175 5.85 13.68 6.40
C GLU A 175 6.51 12.34 6.13
N GLU A 176 5.95 11.58 5.16
CA GLU A 176 6.44 10.26 4.82
C GLU A 176 6.30 9.99 3.32
N VAL A 177 7.32 9.35 2.74
CA VAL A 177 7.30 8.87 1.35
C VAL A 177 7.71 7.41 1.34
N ASN A 178 6.89 6.53 0.75
CA ASN A 178 7.13 5.11 0.68
C ASN A 178 7.23 4.61 -0.76
N HIS A 179 8.25 3.81 -1.03
CA HIS A 179 8.41 3.06 -2.26
C HIS A 179 8.44 1.58 -1.93
N TYR A 180 7.74 0.78 -2.75
CA TYR A 180 7.60 -0.65 -2.50
C TYR A 180 8.11 -1.47 -3.67
N TYR A 181 8.73 -2.60 -3.37
CA TYR A 181 8.86 -3.71 -4.31
C TYR A 181 7.48 -4.30 -4.62
N PRO A 182 7.31 -5.03 -5.73
CA PRO A 182 6.01 -5.59 -6.11
C PRO A 182 5.35 -6.41 -4.99
N PHE A 183 6.12 -7.15 -4.20
CA PHE A 183 5.63 -7.94 -3.06
C PHE A 183 5.52 -7.13 -1.75
N GLY A 184 5.61 -5.82 -1.78
CA GLY A 184 5.35 -4.96 -0.63
C GLY A 184 6.53 -4.71 0.31
N GLY A 185 7.70 -5.29 0.04
CA GLY A 185 8.94 -4.90 0.74
C GLY A 185 9.23 -3.42 0.48
N MET A 186 9.64 -2.68 1.50
CA MET A 186 9.93 -1.25 1.36
C MET A 186 11.28 -1.06 0.67
N PHE A 187 11.24 -0.55 -0.57
CA PHE A 187 12.44 -0.22 -1.33
C PHE A 187 13.16 1.00 -0.76
N SER A 188 12.39 2.00 -0.36
CA SER A 188 12.88 3.24 0.25
C SER A 188 11.76 3.86 1.08
N SER A 189 12.11 4.50 2.17
CA SER A 189 11.19 5.31 2.95
C SER A 189 11.86 6.59 3.42
N GLY A 190 11.13 7.70 3.37
CA GLY A 190 11.48 8.96 4.01
C GLY A 190 10.47 9.26 5.09
N GLY A 191 10.86 9.07 6.36
CA GLY A 191 9.97 9.16 7.50
C GLY A 191 9.37 7.80 7.92
N ASP A 192 8.76 7.77 9.08
CA ASP A 192 8.04 6.60 9.65
C ASP A 192 6.92 7.12 10.56
N ALA A 193 6.00 7.88 9.97
CA ALA A 193 4.95 8.60 10.69
C ALA A 193 3.86 7.65 11.23
N GLN A 194 3.67 6.49 10.61
CA GLN A 194 2.59 5.57 10.94
C GLN A 194 2.86 4.15 10.40
N PRO A 195 2.24 3.09 10.97
CA PRO A 195 2.56 1.71 10.60
C PRO A 195 1.84 1.17 9.35
N TYR A 196 0.82 1.87 8.82
CA TYR A 196 0.01 1.37 7.71
C TYR A 196 0.67 1.68 6.36
N LYS A 197 1.16 0.68 5.66
CA LYS A 197 2.04 0.82 4.49
C LYS A 197 1.44 0.19 3.23
N TYR A 198 1.96 -0.95 2.79
CA TYR A 198 1.54 -1.68 1.59
C TYR A 198 0.10 -2.17 1.70
N ASN A 199 -0.73 -1.97 0.67
CA ASN A 199 -2.18 -2.20 0.64
C ASN A 199 -2.94 -1.56 1.84
N GLY A 200 -2.36 -0.54 2.48
CA GLY A 200 -2.90 0.05 3.69
C GLY A 200 -2.87 -0.87 4.91
N LYS A 201 -2.06 -1.94 4.88
CA LYS A 201 -1.93 -2.90 5.98
C LYS A 201 -0.89 -2.45 6.99
N GLU A 202 -1.11 -2.84 8.24
CA GLU A 202 -0.16 -2.58 9.32
C GLU A 202 1.10 -3.42 9.13
N LEU A 203 2.24 -2.75 9.03
CA LEU A 203 3.56 -3.36 9.02
C LEU A 203 4.13 -3.30 10.44
N ASP A 204 4.34 -4.45 11.05
CA ASP A 204 5.04 -4.55 12.32
C ASP A 204 6.52 -4.91 12.08
N ARG A 205 7.39 -3.97 12.37
CA ARG A 205 8.85 -4.12 12.26
C ARG A 205 9.54 -4.31 13.62
N LYS A 206 8.80 -4.17 14.70
CA LYS A 206 9.35 -4.21 16.05
C LYS A 206 10.03 -5.56 16.32
N GLY A 207 11.21 -5.51 16.91
CA GLY A 207 12.00 -6.72 17.20
C GLY A 207 12.48 -7.54 16.00
N GLY A 208 12.38 -7.01 14.77
CA GLY A 208 12.72 -7.73 13.54
C GLY A 208 11.62 -8.68 13.06
N LEU A 209 10.36 -8.40 13.42
CA LEU A 209 9.21 -9.19 13.01
C LEU A 209 9.00 -9.12 11.49
N ASP A 210 8.98 -7.91 10.92
CA ASP A 210 8.89 -7.60 9.49
C ASP A 210 7.80 -8.38 8.76
N TRP A 211 6.56 -8.26 9.22
CA TRP A 211 5.41 -8.82 8.53
C TRP A 211 4.22 -7.84 8.48
N TYR A 212 3.33 -8.06 7.51
CA TYR A 212 2.06 -7.33 7.40
C TYR A 212 0.91 -8.14 8.00
N ASP A 213 0.05 -7.45 8.73
CA ASP A 213 -1.21 -8.01 9.23
C ASP A 213 -2.34 -7.79 8.22
N TYR A 214 -2.82 -8.88 7.60
CA TYR A 214 -3.97 -8.85 6.69
C TYR A 214 -5.27 -9.32 7.34
N GLY A 215 -5.26 -9.53 8.66
CA GLY A 215 -6.39 -10.02 9.44
C GLY A 215 -6.44 -11.53 9.50
N ALA A 216 -6.77 -12.22 8.40
CA ALA A 216 -6.84 -13.69 8.41
C ALA A 216 -5.47 -14.36 8.46
N ARG A 217 -4.44 -13.73 7.91
CA ARG A 217 -3.06 -14.27 7.87
C ARG A 217 -2.03 -13.16 8.00
N MET A 218 -0.84 -13.54 8.49
CA MET A 218 0.34 -12.67 8.45
C MET A 218 1.14 -12.93 7.17
N TYR A 219 1.64 -11.86 6.56
CA TYR A 219 2.30 -11.86 5.27
C TYR A 219 3.77 -11.45 5.37
N ASP A 220 4.65 -12.22 4.74
CA ASP A 220 6.06 -11.90 4.60
C ASP A 220 6.36 -11.26 3.23
N PRO A 221 6.61 -9.95 3.17
CA PRO A 221 6.89 -9.27 1.91
C PRO A 221 8.30 -9.53 1.38
N VAL A 222 9.21 -10.05 2.21
CA VAL A 222 10.57 -10.43 1.77
C VAL A 222 10.53 -11.67 0.92
N LEU A 223 9.73 -12.66 1.34
CA LEU A 223 9.58 -13.94 0.67
C LEU A 223 8.36 -14.00 -0.27
N GLY A 224 7.48 -12.99 -0.22
CA GLY A 224 6.28 -12.93 -1.04
C GLY A 224 5.25 -14.01 -0.72
N ARG A 225 5.12 -14.40 0.56
CA ARG A 225 4.26 -15.53 0.95
C ARG A 225 3.60 -15.36 2.31
N TRP A 226 2.54 -16.12 2.51
CA TRP A 226 1.86 -16.23 3.80
C TRP A 226 2.58 -17.17 4.77
N TYR A 227 2.40 -16.93 6.08
CA TYR A 227 2.92 -17.81 7.14
C TYR A 227 2.00 -18.98 7.49
N ALA A 228 0.73 -18.90 7.14
CA ALA A 228 -0.28 -19.92 7.37
C ALA A 228 -0.94 -20.37 6.06
N VAL A 229 -1.50 -21.58 6.08
CA VAL A 229 -2.31 -22.13 4.98
C VAL A 229 -3.56 -21.26 4.78
N ASP A 230 -3.94 -21.07 3.53
CA ASP A 230 -5.21 -20.43 3.19
C ASP A 230 -6.38 -21.32 3.58
N ASP A 231 -7.31 -20.80 4.38
CA ASP A 231 -8.54 -21.52 4.73
C ASP A 231 -9.46 -21.73 3.51
N LEU A 232 -9.24 -20.98 2.42
CA LEU A 232 -9.92 -21.14 1.13
C LEU A 232 -9.05 -21.87 0.08
N SER A 233 -7.97 -22.53 0.48
CA SER A 233 -7.04 -23.19 -0.43
C SER A 233 -7.68 -24.24 -1.33
N GLU A 234 -8.80 -24.85 -0.92
CA GLU A 234 -9.57 -25.79 -1.73
C GLU A 234 -10.17 -25.16 -2.98
N HIS A 235 -10.44 -23.84 -2.97
CA HIS A 235 -10.91 -23.10 -4.13
C HIS A 235 -9.78 -22.87 -5.16
N TYR A 236 -8.53 -22.92 -4.71
CA TYR A 236 -7.33 -22.62 -5.50
C TYR A 236 -6.35 -23.79 -5.48
N TYR A 237 -6.85 -25.04 -5.61
CA TYR A 237 -6.08 -26.29 -5.50
C TYR A 237 -4.87 -26.38 -6.45
N TYR A 238 -4.84 -25.57 -7.50
CA TYR A 238 -3.73 -25.48 -8.45
C TYR A 238 -2.59 -24.55 -7.99
N LEU A 239 -2.79 -23.79 -6.90
CA LEU A 239 -1.81 -22.90 -6.30
C LEU A 239 -1.26 -23.46 -4.99
N SER A 240 -0.11 -22.94 -4.57
CA SER A 240 0.38 -23.16 -3.22
C SER A 240 -0.55 -22.51 -2.20
N PRO A 241 -0.92 -23.17 -1.09
CA PRO A 241 -1.78 -22.54 -0.06
C PRO A 241 -1.09 -21.39 0.68
N TYR A 242 0.19 -21.16 0.42
CA TYR A 242 0.96 -20.02 0.94
C TYR A 242 1.20 -18.93 -0.11
N ASN A 243 0.62 -19.06 -1.30
CA ASN A 243 0.82 -18.12 -2.40
C ASN A 243 0.14 -16.78 -2.10
N TYR A 244 0.83 -15.69 -2.44
CA TYR A 244 0.28 -14.34 -2.37
C TYR A 244 -0.07 -13.85 -3.76
N CYS A 245 -1.32 -13.46 -3.96
CA CYS A 245 -1.80 -12.78 -5.18
C CYS A 245 -1.42 -13.51 -6.48
N MET A 246 -1.45 -14.86 -6.50
CA MET A 246 -1.13 -15.69 -7.67
C MET A 246 0.28 -15.41 -8.26
N ASP A 247 1.24 -14.99 -7.43
CA ASP A 247 2.58 -14.50 -7.81
C ASP A 247 2.56 -13.27 -8.75
N ASN A 248 1.44 -12.56 -8.79
CA ASN A 248 1.25 -11.36 -9.62
C ASN A 248 0.71 -10.18 -8.79
N PRO A 249 1.47 -9.71 -7.78
CA PRO A 249 1.04 -8.67 -6.87
C PRO A 249 0.91 -7.28 -7.52
N ALA A 250 1.31 -7.11 -8.78
CA ALA A 250 1.09 -5.87 -9.50
C ALA A 250 -0.36 -5.69 -9.97
N ASN A 251 -1.09 -6.81 -10.20
CA ASN A 251 -2.46 -6.81 -10.69
C ASN A 251 -3.48 -7.29 -9.65
N TRP A 252 -3.02 -7.92 -8.57
CA TRP A 252 -3.86 -8.51 -7.55
C TRP A 252 -3.50 -7.98 -6.17
N VAL A 253 -4.49 -7.88 -5.30
CA VAL A 253 -4.31 -7.60 -3.86
C VAL A 253 -5.02 -8.66 -3.04
N GLY A 254 -4.58 -8.85 -1.79
CA GLY A 254 -5.25 -9.72 -0.83
C GLY A 254 -5.90 -8.88 0.26
N PRO A 255 -7.13 -8.37 0.10
CA PRO A 255 -7.67 -7.34 0.98
C PRO A 255 -7.86 -7.81 2.43
N ASN A 256 -8.08 -9.08 2.64
CA ASN A 256 -8.38 -9.67 3.95
C ASN A 256 -7.46 -10.85 4.34
N GLY A 257 -6.44 -11.13 3.53
CA GLY A 257 -5.54 -12.27 3.75
C GLY A 257 -6.13 -13.63 3.36
N ARG A 258 -7.16 -13.66 2.51
CA ARG A 258 -7.80 -14.85 1.94
C ARG A 258 -7.82 -14.77 0.42
N GLU A 259 -8.94 -14.33 -0.15
CA GLU A 259 -9.14 -14.26 -1.60
C GLU A 259 -8.34 -13.09 -2.20
N PRO A 260 -7.61 -13.35 -3.30
CA PRO A 260 -7.02 -12.27 -4.08
C PRO A 260 -8.10 -11.56 -4.91
N GLU A 261 -8.04 -10.23 -4.96
CA GLU A 261 -8.93 -9.39 -5.78
C GLU A 261 -8.13 -8.67 -6.86
N ILE A 262 -8.70 -8.52 -8.05
CA ILE A 262 -8.13 -7.70 -9.13
C ILE A 262 -8.23 -6.22 -8.71
N THR A 263 -7.11 -5.53 -8.69
CA THR A 263 -7.05 -4.14 -8.22
C THR A 263 -7.59 -3.14 -9.20
N VAL A 264 -7.37 -3.37 -10.47
CA VAL A 264 -7.90 -2.56 -11.58
C VAL A 264 -7.94 -3.44 -12.83
N ASP A 265 -9.05 -3.47 -13.52
CA ASP A 265 -9.08 -3.79 -14.94
C ASP A 265 -8.40 -2.62 -15.66
N LEU A 266 -7.07 -2.67 -15.74
CA LEU A 266 -6.35 -1.69 -16.55
C LEU A 266 -6.83 -1.90 -17.98
N PRO A 267 -7.42 -0.89 -18.64
CA PRO A 267 -7.83 -1.03 -20.03
C PRO A 267 -6.59 -1.47 -20.81
N GLU A 268 -6.77 -2.45 -21.67
CA GLU A 268 -5.73 -2.91 -22.57
C GLU A 268 -5.16 -1.69 -23.31
N VAL A 269 -3.94 -1.30 -22.98
CA VAL A 269 -3.24 -0.24 -23.70
C VAL A 269 -2.86 -0.82 -25.04
N THR A 270 -3.75 -0.75 -25.99
CA THR A 270 -3.42 -0.99 -27.38
C THR A 270 -2.49 0.14 -27.80
N ILE A 271 -1.19 -0.12 -27.75
CA ILE A 271 -0.18 0.75 -28.37
C ILE A 271 -0.40 0.61 -29.87
N ILE A 272 -1.28 1.43 -30.42
CA ILE A 272 -1.31 1.65 -31.86
C ILE A 272 0.02 2.36 -32.14
N GLY A 273 0.97 1.63 -32.68
CA GLY A 273 2.28 2.14 -33.06
C GLY A 273 2.17 3.18 -34.15
N GLN A 274 1.80 4.40 -33.79
CA GLN A 274 2.22 5.56 -34.56
C GLN A 274 3.63 5.89 -34.13
N LYS A 275 4.53 5.73 -35.05
CA LYS A 275 5.94 6.08 -34.97
C LYS A 275 6.07 7.58 -34.70
N VAL A 276 5.98 7.99 -33.46
CA VAL A 276 6.46 9.28 -33.03
C VAL A 276 7.90 9.05 -32.57
N MET A 277 8.80 9.12 -33.54
CA MET A 277 10.23 9.19 -33.27
C MET A 277 10.59 10.65 -33.01
N GLU A 278 10.37 11.05 -31.74
CA GLU A 278 11.17 12.09 -31.10
C GLU A 278 11.64 11.48 -29.77
N PRO A 279 12.92 11.56 -29.43
CA PRO A 279 13.38 11.05 -28.14
C PRO A 279 12.79 11.94 -27.05
N ILE A 280 11.83 11.39 -26.29
CA ILE A 280 11.30 12.06 -25.11
C ILE A 280 12.38 12.00 -24.01
N SER A 281 13.42 12.80 -24.19
CA SER A 281 14.38 13.11 -23.11
C SER A 281 13.69 13.82 -21.93
N GLY A 282 12.46 14.29 -22.12
CA GLY A 282 11.61 14.89 -21.09
C GLY A 282 10.84 13.93 -20.21
N PHE A 283 10.61 12.66 -20.60
CA PHE A 283 9.77 11.75 -19.81
C PHE A 283 10.39 11.41 -18.46
N TRP A 284 11.67 11.10 -18.42
CA TRP A 284 12.39 10.85 -17.15
C TRP A 284 12.62 12.11 -16.33
N ASN A 285 12.82 13.28 -16.96
CA ASN A 285 12.83 14.55 -16.29
C ASN A 285 11.46 14.92 -15.73
N ALA A 286 10.36 14.65 -16.44
CA ALA A 286 9.02 14.81 -15.90
C ALA A 286 8.77 13.87 -14.72
N PHE A 287 9.13 12.59 -14.81
CA PHE A 287 8.94 11.64 -13.72
C PHE A 287 9.81 11.98 -12.48
N GLY A 288 11.02 12.49 -12.67
CA GLY A 288 11.87 13.02 -11.60
C GLY A 288 11.33 14.32 -11.00
N TYR A 289 10.76 15.21 -11.80
CA TYR A 289 10.09 16.43 -11.33
C TYR A 289 8.79 16.13 -10.56
N TYR A 290 8.10 15.04 -10.86
CA TYR A 290 6.89 14.59 -10.15
C TYR A 290 7.17 14.15 -8.71
N LEU A 291 8.38 13.70 -8.41
CA LEU A 291 8.76 13.20 -7.08
C LEU A 291 9.46 14.26 -6.20
N PHE A 292 10.04 15.30 -6.81
CA PHE A 292 10.87 16.28 -6.10
C PHE A 292 10.55 17.75 -6.38
N GLY A 293 9.61 18.03 -7.27
CA GLY A 293 9.18 19.38 -7.59
C GLY A 293 7.85 19.75 -6.94
N ARG A 294 7.61 21.01 -6.68
CA ARG A 294 6.42 21.61 -6.11
C ARG A 294 5.17 21.50 -7.01
N THR A 295 5.01 20.39 -7.71
CA THR A 295 3.95 20.21 -8.72
C THR A 295 3.18 18.94 -8.41
N ILE A 296 1.87 19.06 -8.22
CA ILE A 296 0.96 17.93 -8.04
C ILE A 296 0.14 17.78 -9.32
N THR A 297 0.18 16.59 -9.93
CA THR A 297 -0.63 16.27 -11.10
C THR A 297 -1.73 15.29 -10.72
N LEU A 298 -2.97 15.70 -10.97
CA LEU A 298 -4.14 14.84 -10.84
C LEU A 298 -4.55 14.32 -12.22
N LEU A 299 -4.58 13.00 -12.37
CA LEU A 299 -5.11 12.34 -13.56
C LEU A 299 -6.63 12.25 -13.43
N MET A 300 -7.35 12.86 -14.36
CA MET A 300 -8.81 12.75 -14.41
C MET A 300 -9.21 11.77 -15.49
N TYR A 301 -9.95 10.73 -15.11
CA TYR A 301 -10.52 9.75 -16.03
C TYR A 301 -12.01 9.96 -16.19
N GLY A 302 -12.50 9.92 -17.43
CA GLY A 302 -13.93 9.86 -17.74
C GLY A 302 -14.29 8.46 -18.23
N ILE A 303 -15.35 7.92 -17.71
CA ILE A 303 -15.90 6.63 -18.14
C ILE A 303 -16.92 6.89 -19.25
N ASN A 304 -16.69 6.33 -20.43
CA ASN A 304 -17.66 6.38 -21.53
C ASN A 304 -18.49 5.11 -21.50
N ASN A 305 -19.80 5.23 -21.21
CA ASN A 305 -20.72 4.11 -21.04
C ASN A 305 -21.01 3.26 -22.30
N ASN A 306 -20.44 3.59 -23.46
CA ASN A 306 -20.64 2.82 -24.69
C ASN A 306 -19.43 1.99 -25.14
N SER A 307 -18.32 2.08 -24.43
CA SER A 307 -17.18 1.19 -24.55
C SER A 307 -16.53 1.11 -23.17
N MET A 308 -16.12 -0.07 -22.72
CA MET A 308 -15.40 -0.29 -21.46
C MET A 308 -13.98 0.32 -21.48
N SER A 309 -13.79 1.46 -22.11
CA SER A 309 -12.51 2.16 -22.14
C SER A 309 -12.59 3.42 -21.28
N ALA A 310 -11.80 3.47 -20.22
CA ALA A 310 -11.54 4.70 -19.49
C ALA A 310 -10.56 5.55 -20.30
N ASN A 311 -11.02 6.64 -20.89
CA ASN A 311 -10.14 7.59 -21.55
C ASN A 311 -9.74 8.69 -20.56
N PRO A 312 -8.44 9.05 -20.47
CA PRO A 312 -8.04 10.20 -19.68
C PRO A 312 -8.70 11.47 -20.24
N ILE A 313 -9.47 12.16 -19.41
CA ILE A 313 -10.15 13.41 -19.81
C ILE A 313 -9.18 14.59 -19.78
N GLY A 314 -8.09 14.49 -19.06
CA GLY A 314 -7.05 15.50 -18.97
C GLY A 314 -6.18 15.37 -17.73
N TYR A 315 -5.14 16.19 -17.69
CA TYR A 315 -4.24 16.33 -16.56
C TYR A 315 -4.43 17.72 -15.96
N LEU A 316 -4.57 17.81 -14.64
CA LEU A 316 -4.49 19.05 -13.91
C LEU A 316 -3.18 19.10 -13.15
N THR A 317 -2.35 20.08 -13.47
CA THR A 317 -1.08 20.29 -12.82
C THR A 317 -1.18 21.51 -11.89
N TYR A 318 -0.89 21.32 -10.62
CA TYR A 318 -0.90 22.36 -9.61
C TYR A 318 0.53 22.74 -9.24
N ASN A 319 0.88 24.00 -9.37
CA ASN A 319 2.12 24.53 -8.83
C ASN A 319 1.87 25.03 -7.41
N VAL A 320 2.65 24.57 -6.47
CA VAL A 320 2.49 24.86 -5.03
C VAL A 320 3.72 25.63 -4.53
N ASN A 321 3.52 26.69 -3.76
CA ASN A 321 4.62 27.43 -3.16
C ASN A 321 5.19 26.71 -1.90
N LYS A 322 6.19 27.34 -1.25
CA LYS A 322 6.84 26.77 -0.05
C LYS A 322 5.87 26.58 1.13
N GLU A 323 4.76 27.33 1.14
CA GLU A 323 3.75 27.30 2.20
C GLU A 323 2.58 26.36 1.86
N GLY A 324 2.71 25.52 0.81
CA GLY A 324 1.65 24.59 0.38
C GLY A 324 0.44 25.27 -0.31
N VAL A 325 0.58 26.54 -0.73
CA VAL A 325 -0.48 27.28 -1.42
C VAL A 325 -0.38 27.07 -2.92
N VAL A 326 -1.50 26.74 -3.58
CA VAL A 326 -1.57 26.56 -5.03
C VAL A 326 -1.40 27.90 -5.73
N MET A 327 -0.31 28.04 -6.49
CA MET A 327 0.08 29.27 -7.20
C MET A 327 -0.43 29.31 -8.64
N GLY A 328 -0.80 28.17 -9.21
CA GLY A 328 -1.32 28.10 -10.55
C GLY A 328 -1.78 26.69 -10.94
N VAL A 329 -2.66 26.62 -11.93
CA VAL A 329 -3.17 25.38 -12.52
C VAL A 329 -2.92 25.46 -14.01
N ALA A 330 -2.16 24.52 -14.57
CA ALA A 330 -1.93 24.43 -16.01
C ALA A 330 -2.68 23.22 -16.59
N PRO A 331 -3.57 23.37 -17.56
CA PRO A 331 -4.14 22.26 -18.31
C PRO A 331 -3.13 21.77 -19.34
N ILE A 332 -2.92 20.46 -19.37
CA ILE A 332 -2.15 19.81 -20.44
C ILE A 332 -3.16 19.13 -21.38
N GLY A 333 -3.39 19.73 -22.53
CA GLY A 333 -4.30 19.21 -23.58
C GLY A 333 -5.69 19.84 -23.55
N GLY A 334 -5.90 20.76 -24.39
CA GLY A 334 -7.06 21.45 -24.98
C GLY A 334 -8.47 21.33 -24.41
N ILE A 335 -8.69 21.23 -23.12
CA ILE A 335 -10.01 21.11 -22.50
C ILE A 335 -10.36 22.38 -21.73
N ALA A 336 -11.63 22.77 -21.82
CA ALA A 336 -12.31 23.94 -21.31
C ALA A 336 -11.95 24.40 -19.87
N PRO A 337 -12.27 25.62 -19.45
CA PRO A 337 -11.73 26.27 -18.28
C PRO A 337 -11.88 25.43 -17.01
N THR A 338 -10.73 25.04 -16.48
CA THR A 338 -10.62 24.36 -15.21
C THR A 338 -10.99 25.29 -14.06
N PRO A 339 -11.67 24.81 -13.01
CA PRO A 339 -11.88 25.63 -11.82
C PRO A 339 -10.52 26.07 -11.28
N SER A 340 -10.36 27.36 -11.06
CA SER A 340 -9.14 27.94 -10.50
C SER A 340 -9.08 27.60 -9.01
N PHE A 341 -8.09 26.81 -8.63
CA PHE A 341 -7.74 26.56 -7.22
C PHE A 341 -6.58 27.42 -6.75
N THR A 342 -6.23 28.43 -7.54
CA THR A 342 -5.16 29.38 -7.20
C THR A 342 -5.47 30.07 -5.87
N GLY A 343 -4.49 30.11 -4.98
CA GLY A 343 -4.64 30.73 -3.65
C GLY A 343 -5.26 29.82 -2.58
N LEU A 344 -5.69 28.59 -2.93
CA LEU A 344 -6.22 27.63 -1.96
C LEU A 344 -5.09 26.78 -1.37
N LYS A 345 -5.18 26.48 -0.08
CA LYS A 345 -4.35 25.44 0.56
C LYS A 345 -4.81 24.06 0.08
N MET A 346 -3.90 23.08 0.05
CA MET A 346 -4.18 21.69 -0.37
C MET A 346 -5.37 21.09 0.40
N ARG A 347 -5.48 21.34 1.70
CA ARG A 347 -6.62 20.93 2.53
C ARG A 347 -7.97 21.39 1.97
N GLN A 348 -8.06 22.64 1.51
CA GLN A 348 -9.28 23.21 0.95
C GLN A 348 -9.65 22.53 -0.37
N ILE A 349 -8.64 22.20 -1.20
CA ILE A 349 -8.84 21.44 -2.44
C ILE A 349 -9.37 20.03 -2.14
N LEU A 350 -8.77 19.33 -1.18
CA LEU A 350 -9.21 18.01 -0.77
C LEU A 350 -10.62 18.01 -0.18
N GLN A 351 -10.97 19.05 0.60
CA GLN A 351 -12.33 19.23 1.11
C GLN A 351 -13.35 19.47 -0.01
N LEU A 352 -13.00 20.27 -1.02
CA LEU A 352 -13.84 20.50 -2.19
C LEU A 352 -14.06 19.25 -3.01
N LEU A 353 -12.99 18.44 -3.23
CA LEU A 353 -13.07 17.17 -3.92
C LEU A 353 -13.94 16.16 -3.15
N LYS A 354 -13.78 16.09 -1.82
CA LYS A 354 -14.62 15.24 -0.95
C LYS A 354 -16.08 15.67 -0.99
N ALA A 355 -16.36 16.97 -0.86
CA ALA A 355 -17.71 17.51 -0.95
C ALA A 355 -18.37 17.21 -2.31
N GLY A 356 -17.60 17.30 -3.40
CA GLY A 356 -18.06 16.98 -4.75
C GLY A 356 -18.48 15.51 -4.91
N ARG A 357 -17.83 14.58 -4.21
CA ARG A 357 -18.12 13.14 -4.23
C ARG A 357 -19.21 12.70 -3.26
N THR A 358 -19.63 13.55 -2.33
CA THR A 358 -20.65 13.19 -1.33
C THR A 358 -21.98 12.89 -2.00
N MET A 359 -22.56 11.72 -1.72
CA MET A 359 -23.87 11.33 -2.21
C MET A 359 -24.96 12.20 -1.58
N THR A 360 -25.89 12.67 -2.39
CA THR A 360 -27.00 13.49 -1.96
C THR A 360 -28.32 12.68 -1.96
N LYS A 361 -29.37 13.21 -1.34
CA LYS A 361 -30.71 12.60 -1.44
C LYS A 361 -31.09 12.45 -2.92
N GLY A 362 -31.40 11.24 -3.35
CA GLY A 362 -31.75 10.90 -4.74
C GLY A 362 -30.63 10.25 -5.56
N GLY A 363 -29.58 9.73 -4.90
CA GLY A 363 -28.57 8.87 -5.54
C GLY A 363 -27.60 9.57 -6.49
N LEU A 364 -27.48 10.88 -6.40
CA LEU A 364 -26.51 11.68 -7.17
C LEU A 364 -25.41 12.24 -6.27
N THR A 365 -24.18 12.31 -6.76
CA THR A 365 -23.12 13.09 -6.10
C THR A 365 -23.47 14.59 -6.11
N ALA A 366 -22.83 15.38 -5.25
CA ALA A 366 -23.04 16.82 -5.23
C ALA A 366 -22.68 17.45 -6.60
N VAL A 367 -21.59 16.99 -7.23
CA VAL A 367 -21.19 17.40 -8.58
C VAL A 367 -22.20 16.94 -9.63
N GLY A 368 -22.64 15.69 -9.59
CA GLY A 368 -23.65 15.14 -10.51
C GLY A 368 -24.98 15.89 -10.45
N ARG A 369 -25.40 16.32 -9.25
CA ARG A 369 -26.60 17.17 -9.08
C ARG A 369 -26.42 18.56 -9.67
N ALA A 370 -25.24 19.17 -9.45
CA ALA A 370 -24.95 20.48 -10.01
C ALA A 370 -24.92 20.44 -11.54
N LEU A 371 -24.29 19.43 -12.14
CA LEU A 371 -24.31 19.19 -13.58
C LEU A 371 -25.73 19.01 -14.10
N LYS A 372 -26.53 18.12 -13.52
CA LYS A 372 -27.93 17.91 -13.93
C LYS A 372 -28.78 19.17 -13.85
N LYS A 373 -28.52 20.04 -12.86
CA LYS A 373 -29.30 21.27 -12.65
C LYS A 373 -28.89 22.43 -13.57
N HIS A 374 -27.63 22.51 -13.97
CA HIS A 374 -27.03 23.70 -14.57
C HIS A 374 -26.45 23.49 -15.97
N SER A 375 -26.20 22.26 -16.43
CA SER A 375 -25.54 22.00 -17.72
C SER A 375 -26.33 22.51 -18.95
N ASP A 376 -27.66 22.55 -18.86
CA ASP A 376 -28.54 22.94 -19.99
C ASP A 376 -28.91 24.41 -20.01
N ARG A 377 -28.37 25.21 -19.09
CA ARG A 377 -28.67 26.66 -19.04
C ARG A 377 -27.79 27.42 -20.02
N SER A 378 -28.36 28.33 -20.77
CA SER A 378 -27.61 29.28 -21.62
C SER A 378 -26.63 30.09 -20.77
N GLY A 379 -25.34 30.11 -21.15
CA GLY A 379 -24.28 30.78 -20.41
C GLY A 379 -23.76 30.01 -19.20
N SER A 380 -24.11 28.73 -19.05
CA SER A 380 -23.60 27.87 -17.96
C SER A 380 -22.10 27.68 -18.09
N ALA A 381 -21.39 27.80 -16.96
CA ALA A 381 -19.99 27.42 -16.84
C ALA A 381 -19.82 25.88 -16.74
N PHE A 382 -20.90 25.11 -16.63
CA PHE A 382 -20.86 23.67 -16.58
C PHE A 382 -20.96 23.06 -17.97
N PRO A 383 -20.15 22.04 -18.32
CA PRO A 383 -20.27 21.33 -19.59
C PRO A 383 -21.63 20.63 -19.70
N LYS A 384 -22.15 20.44 -20.92
CA LYS A 384 -23.37 19.64 -21.13
C LYS A 384 -23.19 18.25 -20.50
N ALA A 385 -24.13 17.84 -19.69
CA ALA A 385 -24.13 16.51 -19.12
C ALA A 385 -24.41 15.49 -20.22
N VAL A 386 -23.39 14.69 -20.54
CA VAL A 386 -23.50 13.56 -21.49
C VAL A 386 -23.35 12.28 -20.69
N GLY A 387 -24.39 11.43 -20.70
CA GLY A 387 -24.38 10.15 -19.99
C GLY A 387 -25.26 10.11 -18.74
N ASN A 388 -25.17 8.98 -18.00
CA ASN A 388 -25.95 8.79 -16.79
C ASN A 388 -25.38 9.63 -15.63
N PRO A 389 -26.15 10.56 -15.02
CA PRO A 389 -25.69 11.42 -13.93
C PRO A 389 -25.24 10.68 -12.66
N THR A 390 -25.63 9.41 -12.52
CA THR A 390 -25.20 8.55 -11.40
C THR A 390 -23.81 7.93 -11.63
N ALA A 391 -23.31 7.93 -12.87
CA ALA A 391 -22.01 7.40 -13.26
C ALA A 391 -20.95 8.52 -13.47
N ILE A 392 -21.32 9.78 -13.30
CA ILE A 392 -20.40 10.93 -13.35
C ILE A 392 -19.83 11.09 -11.94
N ASN A 393 -18.79 10.33 -11.65
CA ASN A 393 -17.96 10.48 -10.46
C ASN A 393 -16.59 11.05 -10.84
#